data_ec23ae0393b5451180559f65d7a37d3f
#
_entry.id   ec23ae0393b5451180559f65d7a37d3f
#
_cell.length_a   1.000
_cell.length_b   1.000
_cell.length_c   1.000
_cell.angle_alpha   90.00
_cell.angle_beta   90.00
_cell.angle_gamma   90.00
#
_symmetry.space_group_name_H-M   'P 1'
#
loop_
_entity.id
_entity.type
_entity.pdbx_description
1 polymer ?
#
loop_
_entity_poly.entity_id
_entity_poly.type
_entity_poly.pdbx_seq_one_letter_code
_entity_poly.pdbx_strand_id
1 'polypeptide(L)'
;MKKILWIVFPLVILLIVLPFLQTDDTEKYREQFEEEKEKRIRYLKHNDQSPFNQFDIPFQKPEYFPYDPSFRVQARVNRVTSRDNVIIQTSDGNTERYTKYAYLEFTLK
;
A
#
# COMPACT_ATOMS: atom_id res chain seq x y z
N MET A 1 10.30 -13.52 51.05
CA MET A 1 9.16 -12.93 50.30
C MET A 1 9.55 -11.71 49.44
N LYS A 2 10.38 -10.79 49.94
CA LYS A 2 10.78 -9.59 49.14
C LYS A 2 11.56 -9.89 47.85
N LYS A 3 12.35 -10.96 47.82
CA LYS A 3 13.14 -11.35 46.63
C LYS A 3 12.29 -11.91 45.48
N ILE A 4 11.18 -12.55 45.79
CA ILE A 4 10.24 -13.10 44.79
C ILE A 4 9.51 -11.97 44.08
N LEU A 5 9.18 -10.89 44.81
CA LEU A 5 8.51 -9.72 44.26
C LEU A 5 9.37 -9.04 43.16
N TRP A 6 10.69 -9.02 43.33
CA TRP A 6 11.63 -8.42 42.37
C TRP A 6 11.75 -9.22 41.05
N ILE A 7 11.40 -10.50 41.07
CA ILE A 7 11.41 -11.35 39.87
C ILE A 7 10.03 -11.33 39.21
N VAL A 8 8.97 -11.34 40.00
CA VAL A 8 7.58 -11.36 39.49
C VAL A 8 7.20 -10.04 38.82
N PHE A 9 7.66 -8.92 39.37
CA PHE A 9 7.34 -7.60 38.84
C PHE A 9 7.79 -7.36 37.38
N PRO A 10 9.06 -7.63 36.99
CA PRO A 10 9.48 -7.51 35.58
C PRO A 10 8.82 -8.55 34.67
N LEU A 11 8.49 -9.74 35.19
CA LEU A 11 7.79 -10.76 34.42
C LEU A 11 6.36 -10.31 34.05
N VAL A 12 5.66 -9.69 34.98
CA VAL A 12 4.32 -9.15 34.74
C VAL A 12 4.38 -7.98 33.76
N ILE A 13 5.35 -7.10 33.88
CA ILE A 13 5.56 -6.00 32.91
C ILE A 13 5.86 -6.56 31.52
N LEU A 14 6.70 -7.58 31.40
CA LEU A 14 7.01 -8.22 30.14
C LEU A 14 5.75 -8.82 29.49
N LEU A 15 4.90 -9.48 30.26
CA LEU A 15 3.63 -10.06 29.79
C LEU A 15 2.63 -8.98 29.30
N ILE A 16 2.66 -7.80 29.90
CA ILE A 16 1.79 -6.69 29.49
C ILE A 16 2.34 -6.00 28.24
N VAL A 17 3.66 -5.89 28.09
CA VAL A 17 4.32 -5.18 26.98
C VAL A 17 4.37 -6.04 25.71
N LEU A 18 4.50 -7.37 25.83
CA LEU A 18 4.57 -8.30 24.69
C LEU A 18 3.43 -8.11 23.66
N PRO A 19 2.15 -8.01 24.04
CA PRO A 19 1.07 -7.81 23.07
C PRO A 19 1.12 -6.42 22.40
N PHE A 20 1.69 -5.40 23.05
CA PHE A 20 1.88 -4.08 22.43
C PHE A 20 3.02 -4.02 21.43
N LEU A 21 3.96 -4.96 21.48
CA LEU A 21 5.04 -5.09 20.50
C LEU A 21 4.61 -5.88 19.26
N GLN A 22 3.53 -6.65 19.35
CA GLN A 22 2.89 -7.30 18.21
C GLN A 22 1.82 -6.38 17.64
N THR A 23 2.22 -5.21 17.17
CA THR A 23 1.33 -4.38 16.36
C THR A 23 1.07 -5.16 15.08
N ASP A 24 -0.15 -5.61 14.91
CA ASP A 24 -0.57 -6.29 13.70
C ASP A 24 -0.55 -5.27 12.57
N ASP A 25 0.53 -5.28 11.79
CA ASP A 25 0.70 -4.39 10.65
C ASP A 25 -0.48 -4.48 9.66
N THR A 26 -1.20 -5.58 9.68
CA THR A 26 -2.38 -5.83 8.83
C THR A 26 -3.47 -4.78 9.05
N GLU A 27 -3.76 -4.45 10.30
CA GLU A 27 -4.78 -3.45 10.64
C GLU A 27 -4.38 -2.06 10.15
N LYS A 28 -3.14 -1.67 10.37
CA LYS A 28 -2.59 -0.41 9.88
C LYS A 28 -2.69 -0.28 8.36
N TYR A 29 -2.39 -1.37 7.62
CA TYR A 29 -2.50 -1.35 6.15
C TYR A 29 -3.94 -1.35 5.67
N ARG A 30 -4.85 -1.96 6.41
CA ARG A 30 -6.28 -1.89 6.13
C ARG A 30 -6.79 -0.47 6.28
N GLU A 31 -6.42 0.23 7.35
CA GLU A 31 -6.77 1.64 7.56
C GLU A 31 -6.22 2.53 6.44
N GLN A 32 -4.96 2.33 6.06
CA GLN A 32 -4.35 3.06 4.94
C GLN A 32 -5.09 2.82 3.63
N PHE A 33 -5.48 1.58 3.36
CA PHE A 33 -6.25 1.23 2.16
C PHE A 33 -7.61 1.95 2.14
N GLU A 34 -8.35 1.95 3.23
CA GLU A 34 -9.63 2.64 3.33
C GLU A 34 -9.46 4.16 3.18
N GLU A 35 -8.45 4.74 3.79
CA GLU A 35 -8.13 6.16 3.66
C GLU A 35 -7.79 6.55 2.21
N GLU A 36 -6.93 5.78 1.55
CA GLU A 36 -6.56 6.00 0.14
C GLU A 36 -7.77 5.85 -0.79
N LYS A 37 -8.62 4.87 -0.54
CA LYS A 37 -9.88 4.67 -1.28
C LYS A 37 -10.79 5.89 -1.16
N GLU A 38 -10.97 6.41 0.05
CA GLU A 38 -11.80 7.61 0.27
C GLU A 38 -11.19 8.85 -0.38
N LYS A 39 -9.88 9.03 -0.31
CA LYS A 39 -9.17 10.14 -0.99
C LYS A 39 -9.40 10.08 -2.49
N ARG A 40 -9.30 8.89 -3.09
CA ARG A 40 -9.52 8.69 -4.53
C ARG A 40 -10.96 8.96 -4.94
N ILE A 41 -11.93 8.46 -4.19
CA ILE A 41 -13.35 8.73 -4.43
C ILE A 41 -13.64 10.24 -4.37
N ARG A 42 -13.10 10.92 -3.36
CA ARG A 42 -13.25 12.37 -3.17
C ARG A 42 -12.62 13.16 -4.32
N TYR A 43 -11.41 12.76 -4.76
CA TYR A 43 -10.75 13.35 -5.93
C TYR A 43 -11.62 13.19 -7.18
N LEU A 44 -12.07 11.98 -7.48
CA LEU A 44 -12.87 11.69 -8.68
C LEU A 44 -14.19 12.48 -8.70
N LYS A 45 -14.79 12.69 -7.53
CA LYS A 45 -16.08 13.37 -7.41
C LYS A 45 -15.97 14.90 -7.46
N HIS A 46 -14.93 15.47 -6.82
CA HIS A 46 -14.89 16.90 -6.53
C HIS A 46 -13.75 17.68 -7.22
N ASN A 47 -12.74 16.99 -7.75
CA ASN A 47 -11.62 17.68 -8.38
C ASN A 47 -11.94 18.04 -9.83
N ASP A 48 -11.69 19.30 -10.20
CA ASP A 48 -11.95 19.80 -11.56
C ASP A 48 -11.11 19.08 -12.63
N GLN A 49 -9.97 18.52 -12.23
CA GLN A 49 -9.10 17.73 -13.12
C GLN A 49 -9.49 16.25 -13.19
N SER A 50 -10.53 15.84 -12.49
CA SER A 50 -11.00 14.46 -12.59
C SER A 50 -11.64 14.24 -13.98
N PRO A 51 -11.55 13.03 -14.56
CA PRO A 51 -12.17 12.73 -15.84
C PRO A 51 -13.68 12.98 -15.86
N PHE A 52 -14.36 12.76 -14.73
CA PHE A 52 -15.79 13.00 -14.63
C PHE A 52 -16.15 14.48 -14.81
N ASN A 53 -15.38 15.37 -14.15
CA ASN A 53 -15.64 16.81 -14.24
C ASN A 53 -15.09 17.42 -15.52
N GLN A 54 -13.94 16.94 -16.04
CA GLN A 54 -13.38 17.43 -17.30
C GLN A 54 -14.26 17.13 -18.52
N PHE A 55 -14.92 15.98 -18.51
CA PHE A 55 -15.74 15.52 -19.64
C PHE A 55 -17.26 15.65 -19.37
N ASP A 56 -17.63 16.31 -18.27
CA ASP A 56 -19.04 16.49 -17.85
C ASP A 56 -19.82 15.17 -17.77
N ILE A 57 -19.14 14.13 -17.24
CA ILE A 57 -19.71 12.79 -17.07
C ILE A 57 -20.27 12.66 -15.66
N PRO A 58 -21.52 12.16 -15.48
CA PRO A 58 -22.08 11.92 -14.16
C PRO A 58 -21.16 10.99 -13.33
N PHE A 59 -20.83 11.43 -12.12
CA PHE A 59 -19.97 10.66 -11.24
C PHE A 59 -20.61 9.32 -10.85
N GLN A 60 -19.91 8.23 -11.13
CA GLN A 60 -20.25 6.90 -10.66
C GLN A 60 -19.18 6.46 -9.65
N LYS A 61 -19.62 6.11 -8.44
CA LYS A 61 -18.72 5.66 -7.40
C LYS A 61 -18.08 4.33 -7.81
N PRO A 62 -16.74 4.24 -7.88
CA PRO A 62 -16.06 2.99 -8.18
C PRO A 62 -16.33 1.94 -7.09
N GLU A 63 -16.57 0.72 -7.50
CA GLU A 63 -16.61 -0.42 -6.60
C GLU A 63 -15.20 -0.95 -6.38
N TYR A 64 -14.83 -1.10 -5.12
CA TYR A 64 -13.53 -1.64 -4.73
C TYR A 64 -13.71 -3.03 -4.15
N PHE A 65 -12.76 -3.91 -4.47
CA PHE A 65 -12.65 -5.18 -3.76
C PHE A 65 -12.34 -4.93 -2.28
N PRO A 66 -12.80 -5.82 -1.38
CA PRO A 66 -12.42 -5.74 0.03
C PRO A 66 -10.90 -5.88 0.18
N TYR A 67 -10.36 -5.25 1.22
CA TYR A 67 -8.95 -5.41 1.54
C TYR A 67 -8.62 -6.87 1.84
N ASP A 68 -7.65 -7.43 1.12
CA ASP A 68 -7.14 -8.78 1.32
C ASP A 68 -5.62 -8.71 1.52
N PRO A 69 -5.11 -9.03 2.72
CA PRO A 69 -3.68 -8.98 3.02
C PRO A 69 -2.84 -9.97 2.21
N SER A 70 -3.44 -11.00 1.60
CA SER A 70 -2.74 -11.97 0.77
C SER A 70 -2.15 -11.35 -0.51
N PHE A 71 -2.73 -10.23 -0.98
CA PHE A 71 -2.19 -9.47 -2.12
C PHE A 71 -1.09 -8.49 -1.74
N ARG A 72 -0.81 -8.33 -0.44
CA ARG A 72 0.33 -7.54 0.00
C ARG A 72 1.61 -8.36 -0.09
N VAL A 73 2.52 -7.92 -0.93
CA VAL A 73 3.77 -8.62 -1.18
C VAL A 73 4.98 -7.76 -0.81
N GLN A 74 6.05 -8.42 -0.39
CA GLN A 74 7.37 -7.81 -0.30
C GLN A 74 8.11 -8.10 -1.60
N ALA A 75 8.50 -7.05 -2.29
CA ALA A 75 9.24 -7.17 -3.53
C ALA A 75 10.73 -6.88 -3.32
N ARG A 76 11.59 -7.68 -3.94
CA ARG A 76 13.02 -7.38 -4.06
C ARG A 76 13.21 -6.46 -5.27
N VAL A 77 13.91 -5.36 -5.06
CA VAL A 77 14.22 -4.39 -6.12
C VAL A 77 15.59 -4.72 -6.70
N ASN A 78 15.63 -5.22 -7.93
CA ASN A 78 16.86 -5.49 -8.67
C ASN A 78 17.08 -4.37 -9.68
N ARG A 79 18.00 -3.46 -9.39
CA ARG A 79 18.31 -2.33 -10.28
C ARG A 79 18.98 -2.82 -11.55
N VAL A 80 18.55 -2.28 -12.68
CA VAL A 80 19.16 -2.55 -13.98
C VAL A 80 20.35 -1.62 -14.19
N THR A 81 21.51 -2.19 -14.50
CA THR A 81 22.74 -1.42 -14.78
C THR A 81 22.80 -0.93 -16.23
N SER A 82 22.10 -1.60 -17.15
CA SER A 82 21.97 -1.18 -18.54
C SER A 82 20.87 -0.12 -18.67
N ARG A 83 21.13 0.93 -19.44
CA ARG A 83 20.14 1.95 -19.77
C ARG A 83 19.29 1.52 -20.97
N ASP A 84 18.65 0.36 -20.86
CA ASP A 84 17.79 -0.13 -21.93
C ASP A 84 16.51 0.68 -21.99
N ASN A 85 16.21 1.19 -23.18
CA ASN A 85 14.97 1.91 -23.41
C ASN A 85 13.87 0.95 -23.83
N VAL A 86 12.69 1.17 -23.30
CA VAL A 86 11.46 0.50 -23.70
C VAL A 86 10.56 1.52 -24.40
N ILE A 87 10.09 1.15 -25.58
CA ILE A 87 9.12 1.95 -26.30
C ILE A 87 7.74 1.40 -25.96
N ILE A 88 6.87 2.25 -25.42
CA ILE A 88 5.49 1.90 -25.08
C ILE A 88 4.56 2.70 -25.97
N GLN A 89 3.66 2.01 -26.63
CA GLN A 89 2.57 2.66 -27.36
C GLN A 89 1.46 3.03 -26.37
N THR A 90 1.12 4.32 -26.35
CA THR A 90 0.05 4.85 -25.51
C THR A 90 -1.32 4.70 -26.18
N SER A 91 -2.40 4.79 -25.40
CA SER A 91 -3.78 4.60 -25.88
C SER A 91 -4.22 5.64 -26.93
N ASP A 92 -3.54 6.78 -27.00
CA ASP A 92 -3.75 7.85 -27.99
C ASP A 92 -2.99 7.61 -29.32
N GLY A 93 -2.31 6.45 -29.45
CA GLY A 93 -1.55 6.07 -30.63
C GLY A 93 -0.12 6.63 -30.66
N ASN A 94 0.27 7.43 -29.69
CA ASN A 94 1.63 7.95 -29.56
C ASN A 94 2.59 6.87 -29.02
N THR A 95 3.89 7.09 -29.20
CA THR A 95 4.93 6.25 -28.60
C THR A 95 5.74 7.05 -27.62
N GLU A 96 5.90 6.50 -26.42
CA GLU A 96 6.74 7.08 -25.38
C GLU A 96 7.93 6.17 -25.09
N ARG A 97 9.06 6.79 -24.78
CA ARG A 97 10.31 6.09 -24.46
C ARG A 97 10.57 6.17 -22.97
N TYR A 98 10.69 5.02 -22.34
CA TYR A 98 11.03 4.88 -20.94
C TYR A 98 12.35 4.15 -20.77
N THR A 99 13.10 4.49 -19.75
CA THR A 99 14.31 3.77 -19.38
C THR A 99 13.99 2.75 -18.29
N LYS A 100 14.41 1.51 -18.46
CA LYS A 100 14.28 0.50 -17.41
C LYS A 100 15.10 0.92 -16.20
N TYR A 101 14.45 1.00 -15.05
CA TYR A 101 15.10 1.36 -13.79
C TYR A 101 15.42 0.14 -12.92
N ALA A 102 14.46 -0.74 -12.77
CA ALA A 102 14.60 -1.92 -11.94
C ALA A 102 13.56 -3.00 -12.29
N TYR A 103 13.85 -4.22 -11.89
CA TYR A 103 12.86 -5.30 -11.83
C TYR A 103 12.39 -5.48 -10.37
N LEU A 104 11.12 -5.75 -10.22
CA LEU A 104 10.52 -6.12 -8.95
C LEU A 104 10.22 -7.62 -8.96
N GLU A 105 10.84 -8.36 -8.05
CA GLU A 105 10.61 -9.79 -7.87
C GLU A 105 9.84 -10.02 -6.59
N PHE A 106 8.71 -10.71 -6.69
CA PHE A 106 7.87 -11.06 -5.54
C PHE A 106 7.17 -12.39 -5.77
N THR A 107 6.70 -12.99 -4.69
CA THR A 107 5.91 -14.22 -4.73
C THR A 107 4.52 -13.93 -4.18
N LEU A 108 3.50 -14.31 -4.91
CA LEU A 108 2.12 -14.38 -4.44
C LEU A 108 1.92 -15.75 -3.79
N LYS A 109 1.31 -15.76 -2.61
CA LYS A 109 0.94 -16.98 -1.90
C LYS A 109 -0.42 -17.48 -2.34
#